data_fc10bc33953ee8ed7070d8e7292c2ce7
#
_entry.id   fc10bc33953ee8ed7070d8e7292c2ce7
#
_cell.length_a   1.000
_cell.length_b   1.000
_cell.length_c   1.000
_cell.angle_alpha   90.00
_cell.angle_beta   90.00
_cell.angle_gamma   90.00
#
_symmetry.space_group_name_H-M   'P 1'
#
loop_
_entity.id
_entity.type
_entity.pdbx_description
1 polymer ?
#
loop_
_entity_poly.entity_id
_entity_poly.type
_entity_poly.pdbx_seq_one_letter_code
_entity_poly.pdbx_strand_id
1 'polypeptide(L)'
;LQPILERGHGRILNMSSMMAKTPCPYNALYGAAKVFVLSFSTALARELHGTGVSVTTVCPGATRTNFSRNAGIEGAPAWKYFSMSADETAIRVYRALMRGERCAVTGWVNKVGALGVRFMPMGFQLRAGEWLLGTRKHPLGHEETPEGVGGAHDGGSKGVRAGRAPGG
;
A
#
# COMPACT_ATOMS: atom_id res chain seq x y z
N LEU A 1 18.59 -5.33 -12.84
CA LEU A 1 19.55 -4.42 -12.21
C LEU A 1 20.84 -4.32 -13.03
N GLN A 2 21.34 -5.44 -13.59
CA GLN A 2 22.59 -5.47 -14.36
C GLN A 2 22.66 -4.38 -15.46
N PRO A 3 21.69 -4.23 -16.36
CA PRO A 3 21.80 -3.23 -17.45
C PRO A 3 21.85 -1.78 -16.99
N ILE A 4 21.27 -1.46 -15.83
CA ILE A 4 21.32 -0.09 -15.29
C ILE A 4 22.68 0.19 -14.64
N LEU A 5 23.31 -0.84 -14.04
CA LEU A 5 24.66 -0.75 -13.49
C LEU A 5 25.71 -0.58 -14.60
N GLU A 6 25.60 -1.35 -15.69
CA GLU A 6 26.50 -1.24 -16.85
C GLU A 6 26.47 0.14 -17.48
N ARG A 7 25.30 0.79 -17.50
CA ARG A 7 25.19 2.18 -17.98
C ARG A 7 25.83 3.22 -17.03
N GLY A 8 26.07 2.86 -15.78
CA GLY A 8 26.64 3.75 -14.77
C GLY A 8 25.72 4.91 -14.34
N HIS A 9 24.45 4.90 -14.74
CA HIS A 9 23.47 5.89 -14.32
C HIS A 9 22.05 5.36 -14.36
N GLY A 10 21.22 5.78 -13.42
CA GLY A 10 19.82 5.42 -13.38
C GLY A 10 19.14 5.80 -12.06
N ARG A 11 17.81 5.73 -12.06
CA ARG A 11 16.99 6.01 -10.88
C ARG A 11 15.94 4.94 -10.70
N ILE A 12 15.86 4.41 -9.49
CA ILE A 12 14.87 3.42 -9.08
C ILE A 12 13.95 4.09 -8.06
N LEU A 13 12.65 3.98 -8.26
CA LEU A 13 11.64 4.47 -7.34
C LEU A 13 10.85 3.30 -6.75
N ASN A 14 10.85 3.19 -5.43
CA ASN A 14 10.03 2.22 -4.72
C ASN A 14 8.98 2.91 -3.84
N MET A 15 7.74 2.46 -3.95
CA MET A 15 6.61 3.03 -3.21
C MET A 15 6.34 2.24 -1.93
N SER A 16 6.77 2.80 -0.80
CA SER A 16 6.40 2.34 0.53
C SER A 16 5.13 3.07 1.03
N SER A 17 5.04 3.38 2.30
CA SER A 17 3.92 4.09 2.94
C SER A 17 4.36 4.67 4.27
N MET A 18 3.61 5.65 4.79
CA MET A 18 3.70 6.05 6.19
C MET A 18 3.41 4.88 7.16
N MET A 19 2.61 3.91 6.73
CA MET A 19 2.36 2.67 7.47
C MET A 19 3.60 1.78 7.64
N ALA A 20 4.71 2.07 6.95
CA ALA A 20 5.99 1.42 7.22
C ALA A 20 6.74 2.02 8.42
N LYS A 21 6.25 3.10 9.00
CA LYS A 21 6.91 3.80 10.12
C LYS A 21 6.35 3.43 11.49
N THR A 22 5.20 2.76 11.53
CA THR A 22 4.51 2.38 12.75
C THR A 22 3.74 1.07 12.52
N PRO A 23 3.55 0.24 13.56
CA PRO A 23 2.65 -0.90 13.46
C PRO A 23 1.24 -0.47 13.08
N CYS A 24 0.59 -1.25 12.23
CA CYS A 24 -0.73 -0.95 11.68
C CYS A 24 -1.74 -2.02 12.10
N PRO A 25 -2.39 -1.87 13.26
CA PRO A 25 -3.47 -2.77 13.66
C PRO A 25 -4.52 -2.88 12.56
N TYR A 26 -5.08 -4.06 12.38
CA TYR A 26 -6.07 -4.44 11.35
C TYR A 26 -5.60 -4.32 9.88
N ASN A 27 -4.40 -3.79 9.66
CA ASN A 27 -3.71 -3.74 8.37
C ASN A 27 -2.28 -4.32 8.47
N ALA A 28 -2.09 -5.33 9.31
CA ALA A 28 -0.78 -5.87 9.66
C ALA A 28 0.02 -6.35 8.44
N LEU A 29 -0.61 -7.11 7.53
CA LEU A 29 0.02 -7.62 6.32
C LEU A 29 0.46 -6.49 5.38
N TYR A 30 -0.40 -5.50 5.17
CA TYR A 30 -0.05 -4.32 4.37
C TYR A 30 1.11 -3.53 5.00
N GLY A 31 1.04 -3.27 6.32
CA GLY A 31 2.10 -2.61 7.06
C GLY A 31 3.43 -3.35 6.93
N ALA A 32 3.43 -4.67 7.17
CA ALA A 32 4.62 -5.51 7.05
C ALA A 32 5.21 -5.49 5.62
N ALA A 33 4.37 -5.58 4.59
CA ALA A 33 4.82 -5.46 3.19
C ALA A 33 5.47 -4.10 2.91
N LYS A 34 4.94 -3.01 3.48
CA LYS A 34 5.51 -1.66 3.29
C LYS A 34 6.79 -1.44 4.09
N VAL A 35 6.93 -2.09 5.26
CA VAL A 35 8.20 -2.16 6.02
C VAL A 35 9.26 -2.90 5.20
N PHE A 36 8.90 -4.04 4.62
CA PHE A 36 9.80 -4.78 3.73
C PHE A 36 10.32 -3.90 2.59
N VAL A 37 9.43 -3.23 1.85
CA VAL A 37 9.82 -2.33 0.75
C VAL A 37 10.74 -1.22 1.24
N LEU A 38 10.46 -0.62 2.40
CA LEU A 38 11.28 0.45 2.96
C LEU A 38 12.67 -0.05 3.33
N SER A 39 12.76 -1.17 4.05
CA SER A 39 14.02 -1.75 4.52
C SER A 39 14.88 -2.22 3.35
N PHE A 40 14.30 -3.01 2.43
CA PHE A 40 14.96 -3.48 1.22
C PHE A 40 15.53 -2.33 0.38
N SER A 41 14.71 -1.32 0.10
CA SER A 41 15.12 -0.18 -0.74
C SER A 41 16.21 0.66 -0.07
N THR A 42 16.16 0.78 1.26
CA THR A 42 17.18 1.52 2.01
C THR A 42 18.53 0.81 1.97
N ALA A 43 18.53 -0.52 2.12
CA ALA A 43 19.73 -1.35 1.98
C ALA A 43 20.29 -1.27 0.55
N LEU A 44 19.42 -1.47 -0.45
CA LEU A 44 19.81 -1.40 -1.86
C LEU A 44 20.37 -0.03 -2.24
N ALA A 45 19.83 1.07 -1.71
CA ALA A 45 20.37 2.41 -1.93
C ALA A 45 21.80 2.56 -1.38
N ARG A 46 22.14 1.82 -0.32
CA ARG A 46 23.50 1.79 0.24
C ARG A 46 24.45 0.94 -0.59
N GLU A 47 23.96 -0.23 -1.04
CA GLU A 47 24.74 -1.14 -1.87
C GLU A 47 25.11 -0.52 -3.23
N LEU A 48 24.21 0.28 -3.80
CA LEU A 48 24.42 0.95 -5.09
C LEU A 48 25.14 2.31 -4.97
N HIS A 49 25.59 2.67 -3.77
CA HIS A 49 26.31 3.93 -3.59
C HIS A 49 27.61 3.97 -4.39
N GLY A 50 27.81 5.02 -5.17
CA GLY A 50 28.99 5.21 -6.02
C GLY A 50 28.88 4.59 -7.42
N THR A 51 27.81 3.85 -7.73
CA THR A 51 27.61 3.24 -9.06
C THR A 51 26.96 4.18 -10.09
N GLY A 52 26.59 5.38 -9.68
CA GLY A 52 25.78 6.29 -10.52
C GLY A 52 24.29 5.96 -10.53
N VAL A 53 23.86 4.88 -9.87
CA VAL A 53 22.44 4.50 -9.75
C VAL A 53 21.89 4.94 -8.38
N SER A 54 20.78 5.67 -8.37
CA SER A 54 20.10 6.07 -7.14
C SER A 54 18.83 5.26 -6.90
N VAL A 55 18.57 4.94 -5.64
CA VAL A 55 17.31 4.31 -5.19
C VAL A 55 16.60 5.27 -4.26
N THR A 56 15.39 5.64 -4.63
CA THR A 56 14.51 6.51 -3.84
C THR A 56 13.34 5.70 -3.32
N THR A 57 13.16 5.68 -2.01
CA THR A 57 11.97 5.10 -1.37
C THR A 57 11.05 6.24 -0.96
N VAL A 58 9.79 6.18 -1.36
CA VAL A 58 8.81 7.17 -0.96
C VAL A 58 7.81 6.56 0.02
N CYS A 59 7.54 7.28 1.10
CA CYS A 59 6.54 6.96 2.10
C CYS A 59 5.40 7.99 2.04
N PRO A 60 4.42 7.82 1.14
CA PRO A 60 3.26 8.70 1.10
C PRO A 60 2.41 8.54 2.37
N GLY A 61 1.79 9.62 2.79
CA GLY A 61 0.67 9.59 3.72
C GLY A 61 -0.64 9.22 3.03
N ALA A 62 -1.75 9.55 3.67
CA ALA A 62 -3.06 9.39 3.07
C ALA A 62 -3.14 10.18 1.75
N THR A 63 -3.48 9.50 0.66
CA THR A 63 -3.59 10.08 -0.67
C THR A 63 -4.94 9.71 -1.26
N ARG A 64 -5.68 10.69 -1.76
CA ARG A 64 -6.98 10.46 -2.41
C ARG A 64 -6.76 9.85 -3.78
N THR A 65 -7.12 8.59 -3.93
CA THR A 65 -6.95 7.79 -5.14
C THR A 65 -8.09 6.79 -5.28
N ASN A 66 -8.21 6.14 -6.41
CA ASN A 66 -9.16 5.03 -6.56
C ASN A 66 -8.87 3.89 -5.56
N PHE A 67 -7.62 3.72 -5.14
CA PHE A 67 -7.27 2.75 -4.10
C PHE A 67 -7.96 3.06 -2.77
N SER A 68 -7.93 4.31 -2.28
CA SER A 68 -8.58 4.68 -1.01
C SER A 68 -10.08 4.49 -1.08
N ARG A 69 -10.69 4.77 -2.24
CA ARG A 69 -12.11 4.57 -2.50
C ARG A 69 -12.47 3.09 -2.51
N ASN A 70 -11.75 2.28 -3.27
CA ASN A 70 -12.00 0.84 -3.37
C ASN A 70 -11.77 0.11 -2.03
N ALA A 71 -10.82 0.59 -1.22
CA ALA A 71 -10.56 0.06 0.11
C ALA A 71 -11.54 0.57 1.19
N GLY A 72 -12.46 1.48 0.85
CA GLY A 72 -13.47 2.02 1.79
C GLY A 72 -12.88 2.82 2.95
N ILE A 73 -11.66 3.34 2.81
CA ILE A 73 -10.91 3.99 3.90
C ILE A 73 -10.95 5.53 3.86
N GLU A 74 -11.69 6.12 2.90
CA GLU A 74 -11.78 7.57 2.75
C GLU A 74 -12.41 8.28 3.95
N GLY A 75 -13.26 7.59 4.71
CA GLY A 75 -13.86 8.08 5.95
C GLY A 75 -12.93 8.07 7.16
N ALA A 76 -11.77 7.40 7.09
CA ALA A 76 -10.83 7.32 8.19
C ALA A 76 -10.19 8.69 8.47
N PRO A 77 -9.88 9.03 9.75
CA PRO A 77 -9.30 10.31 10.14
C PRO A 77 -8.06 10.71 9.33
N ALA A 78 -7.20 9.76 8.99
CA ALA A 78 -6.02 10.02 8.17
C ALA A 78 -6.38 10.60 6.79
N TRP A 79 -7.42 10.07 6.15
CA TRP A 79 -7.90 10.56 4.84
C TRP A 79 -8.70 11.85 4.95
N LYS A 80 -9.52 11.97 5.99
CA LYS A 80 -10.35 13.15 6.20
C LYS A 80 -9.53 14.41 6.49
N TYR A 81 -8.48 14.30 7.30
CA TYR A 81 -7.75 15.47 7.82
C TYR A 81 -6.36 15.66 7.21
N PHE A 82 -5.72 14.60 6.72
CA PHE A 82 -4.31 14.63 6.32
C PHE A 82 -4.05 14.15 4.90
N SER A 83 -5.11 13.94 4.09
CA SER A 83 -4.94 13.46 2.72
C SER A 83 -4.45 14.54 1.77
N MET A 84 -3.61 14.11 0.85
CA MET A 84 -3.14 14.90 -0.30
C MET A 84 -3.83 14.43 -1.58
N SER A 85 -3.85 15.26 -2.62
CA SER A 85 -4.28 14.81 -3.94
C SER A 85 -3.24 13.86 -4.57
N ALA A 86 -3.70 13.06 -5.53
CA ALA A 86 -2.80 12.18 -6.28
C ALA A 86 -1.74 12.97 -7.04
N ASP A 87 -2.14 14.07 -7.70
CA ASP A 87 -1.24 14.92 -8.49
C ASP A 87 -0.17 15.58 -7.62
N GLU A 88 -0.57 16.15 -6.48
CA GLU A 88 0.38 16.75 -5.54
C GLU A 88 1.37 15.72 -5.01
N THR A 89 0.88 14.52 -4.68
CA THR A 89 1.73 13.41 -4.26
C THR A 89 2.70 13.02 -5.36
N ALA A 90 2.23 12.87 -6.60
CA ALA A 90 3.05 12.50 -7.75
C ALA A 90 4.17 13.53 -8.02
N ILE A 91 3.86 14.82 -7.98
CA ILE A 91 4.85 15.89 -8.13
C ILE A 91 5.94 15.80 -7.06
N ARG A 92 5.56 15.57 -5.78
CA ARG A 92 6.51 15.44 -4.68
C ARG A 92 7.38 14.18 -4.81
N VAL A 93 6.78 13.07 -5.23
CA VAL A 93 7.46 11.80 -5.51
C VAL A 93 8.49 11.99 -6.62
N TYR A 94 8.09 12.59 -7.73
CA TYR A 94 8.97 12.86 -8.86
C TYR A 94 10.16 13.77 -8.46
N ARG A 95 9.90 14.83 -7.72
CA ARG A 95 10.96 15.71 -7.22
C ARG A 95 11.94 14.98 -6.30
N ALA A 96 11.47 14.10 -5.43
CA ALA A 96 12.32 13.30 -4.57
C ALA A 96 13.20 12.33 -5.38
N LEU A 97 12.61 11.67 -6.40
CA LEU A 97 13.32 10.80 -7.33
C LEU A 97 14.42 11.56 -8.07
N MET A 98 14.10 12.74 -8.62
CA MET A 98 15.07 13.54 -9.38
C MET A 98 16.22 14.08 -8.52
N ARG A 99 15.97 14.31 -7.22
CA ARG A 99 17.01 14.69 -6.25
C ARG A 99 17.82 13.50 -5.70
N GLY A 100 17.43 12.27 -6.02
CA GLY A 100 18.08 11.06 -5.50
C GLY A 100 17.92 10.90 -3.98
N GLU A 101 16.80 11.39 -3.41
CA GLU A 101 16.52 11.23 -1.98
C GLU A 101 16.37 9.75 -1.62
N ARG A 102 17.14 9.25 -0.65
CA ARG A 102 17.07 7.84 -0.24
C ARG A 102 15.71 7.45 0.33
N CYS A 103 15.13 8.34 1.16
CA CYS A 103 13.82 8.13 1.74
C CYS A 103 13.08 9.46 1.81
N ALA A 104 11.98 9.58 1.09
CA ALA A 104 11.14 10.76 1.04
C ALA A 104 9.77 10.50 1.67
N VAL A 105 9.40 11.34 2.62
CA VAL A 105 8.05 11.38 3.19
C VAL A 105 7.31 12.55 2.56
N THR A 106 6.14 12.29 1.97
CA THR A 106 5.34 13.34 1.33
C THR A 106 4.51 14.12 2.37
N GLY A 107 4.56 15.45 2.28
CA GLY A 107 3.83 16.35 3.18
C GLY A 107 4.57 16.62 4.51
N TRP A 108 4.52 17.88 4.95
CA TRP A 108 5.21 18.29 6.18
C TRP A 108 4.60 17.67 7.44
N VAL A 109 3.28 17.51 7.48
CA VAL A 109 2.57 16.87 8.61
C VAL A 109 3.04 15.42 8.76
N ASN A 110 3.16 14.69 7.64
CA ASN A 110 3.65 13.32 7.64
C ASN A 110 5.12 13.24 8.07
N LYS A 111 5.96 14.22 7.72
CA LYS A 111 7.36 14.29 8.16
C LYS A 111 7.45 14.45 9.68
N VAL A 112 6.68 15.37 10.24
CA VAL A 112 6.62 15.58 11.69
C VAL A 112 6.06 14.33 12.39
N GLY A 113 5.00 13.74 11.85
CA GLY A 113 4.43 12.49 12.37
C GLY A 113 5.42 11.34 12.36
N ALA A 114 6.14 11.15 11.24
CA ALA A 114 7.16 10.10 11.13
C ALA A 114 8.33 10.28 12.14
N LEU A 115 8.69 11.52 12.43
CA LEU A 115 9.69 11.83 13.45
C LEU A 115 9.15 11.57 14.85
N GLY A 116 7.92 12.02 15.14
CA GLY A 116 7.28 11.84 16.44
C GLY A 116 7.08 10.37 16.81
N VAL A 117 6.64 9.56 15.86
CA VAL A 117 6.46 8.10 16.04
C VAL A 117 7.75 7.42 16.49
N ARG A 118 8.90 7.88 16.03
CA ARG A 118 10.20 7.28 16.39
C ARG A 118 10.49 7.34 17.90
N PHE A 119 9.97 8.36 18.58
CA PHE A 119 10.17 8.57 20.01
C PHE A 119 8.97 8.13 20.87
N MET A 120 7.90 7.70 20.22
CA MET A 120 6.64 7.35 20.90
C MET A 120 6.67 5.89 21.38
N PRO A 121 6.29 5.60 22.64
CA PRO A 121 6.14 4.24 23.13
C PRO A 121 5.18 3.43 22.26
N MET A 122 5.45 2.12 22.11
CA MET A 122 4.71 1.22 21.22
C MET A 122 3.19 1.25 21.48
N GLY A 123 2.76 1.28 22.75
CA GLY A 123 1.34 1.33 23.09
C GLY A 123 0.61 2.57 22.54
N PHE A 124 1.30 3.71 22.52
CA PHE A 124 0.75 4.93 21.89
C PHE A 124 0.72 4.82 20.38
N GLN A 125 1.76 4.24 19.76
CA GLN A 125 1.78 4.02 18.32
C GLN A 125 0.60 3.17 17.85
N LEU A 126 0.31 2.08 18.56
CA LEU A 126 -0.81 1.20 18.27
C LEU A 126 -2.15 1.94 18.37
N ARG A 127 -2.40 2.68 19.46
CA ARG A 127 -3.63 3.45 19.63
C ARG A 127 -3.78 4.58 18.57
N ALA A 128 -2.69 5.26 18.27
CA ALA A 128 -2.70 6.28 17.23
C ALA A 128 -2.97 5.68 15.84
N GLY A 129 -2.40 4.51 15.55
CA GLY A 129 -2.65 3.78 14.31
C GLY A 129 -4.12 3.35 14.19
N GLU A 130 -4.70 2.80 15.23
CA GLU A 130 -6.12 2.45 15.29
C GLU A 130 -7.03 3.66 15.01
N TRP A 131 -6.75 4.77 15.68
CA TRP A 131 -7.54 5.98 15.49
C TRP A 131 -7.38 6.57 14.08
N LEU A 132 -6.15 6.67 13.59
CA LEU A 132 -5.86 7.24 12.26
C LEU A 132 -6.47 6.44 11.12
N LEU A 133 -6.48 5.12 11.25
CA LEU A 133 -6.99 4.23 10.21
C LEU A 133 -8.51 4.02 10.32
N GLY A 134 -9.13 4.49 11.41
CA GLY A 134 -10.58 4.36 11.62
C GLY A 134 -11.05 2.91 11.65
N THR A 135 -10.17 1.99 12.08
CA THR A 135 -10.44 0.57 12.03
C THR A 135 -11.58 0.18 12.96
N ARG A 136 -12.48 -0.59 12.40
CA ARG A 136 -13.68 -1.07 13.07
C ARG A 136 -13.35 -1.87 14.34
N LYS A 137 -14.18 -1.74 15.36
CA LYS A 137 -14.12 -2.41 16.66
C LYS A 137 -14.33 -3.93 16.61
N HIS A 138 -13.94 -4.63 15.54
CA HIS A 138 -14.16 -6.06 15.45
C HIS A 138 -12.84 -6.82 15.23
N PRO A 139 -12.28 -7.44 16.27
CA PRO A 139 -11.27 -8.46 16.09
C PRO A 139 -11.97 -9.69 15.52
N LEU A 140 -11.60 -10.12 14.32
CA LEU A 140 -12.09 -11.34 13.66
C LEU A 140 -13.57 -11.33 13.21
N GLY A 141 -14.15 -10.17 12.96
CA GLY A 141 -15.42 -10.09 12.25
C GLY A 141 -15.23 -10.51 10.80
N HIS A 142 -15.97 -11.52 10.36
CA HIS A 142 -16.09 -11.91 8.97
C HIS A 142 -16.25 -10.65 8.12
N GLU A 143 -15.34 -10.42 7.18
CA GLU A 143 -15.62 -9.52 6.07
C GLU A 143 -16.85 -10.08 5.40
N GLU A 144 -17.97 -9.37 5.51
CA GLU A 144 -19.01 -9.50 4.50
C GLU A 144 -18.33 -9.10 3.19
N THR A 145 -17.92 -10.09 2.42
CA THR A 145 -17.59 -9.88 1.02
C THR A 145 -18.75 -9.15 0.41
N PRO A 146 -18.56 -8.00 -0.26
CA PRO A 146 -19.66 -7.38 -0.97
C PRO A 146 -20.21 -8.41 -1.95
N GLU A 147 -21.42 -8.87 -1.71
CA GLU A 147 -22.19 -9.65 -2.66
C GLU A 147 -22.26 -8.83 -3.95
N GLY A 148 -21.58 -9.25 -4.98
CA GLY A 148 -21.64 -8.53 -6.23
C GLY A 148 -20.55 -8.80 -7.25
N VAL A 149 -19.88 -9.95 -7.23
CA VAL A 149 -19.15 -10.43 -8.43
C VAL A 149 -19.43 -11.93 -8.61
N GLY A 150 -20.67 -12.26 -8.77
CA GLY A 150 -21.17 -13.55 -9.25
C GLY A 150 -21.84 -13.32 -10.58
N GLY A 151 -21.08 -13.04 -11.62
CA GLY A 151 -21.57 -12.99 -12.99
C GLY A 151 -21.92 -14.39 -13.46
N ALA A 152 -23.17 -14.59 -13.72
CA ALA A 152 -23.78 -15.52 -14.65
C ALA A 152 -22.81 -16.39 -15.47
N HIS A 153 -22.70 -17.65 -15.12
CA HIS A 153 -22.51 -18.72 -16.07
C HIS A 153 -23.70 -19.67 -15.93
N ASP A 154 -24.80 -19.27 -16.58
CA ASP A 154 -25.91 -20.14 -16.92
C ASP A 154 -25.46 -21.03 -18.08
N GLY A 155 -24.98 -22.19 -17.74
CA GLY A 155 -24.64 -23.28 -18.66
C GLY A 155 -25.79 -24.28 -18.66
N GLY A 156 -26.79 -24.04 -19.48
CA GLY A 156 -27.92 -24.96 -19.70
C GLY A 156 -27.48 -26.36 -20.07
N SER A 157 -27.51 -27.26 -19.13
CA SER A 157 -27.45 -28.71 -19.35
C SER A 157 -28.85 -29.18 -19.70
N LYS A 158 -29.15 -29.26 -21.00
CA LYS A 158 -30.32 -29.96 -21.52
C LYS A 158 -30.23 -31.45 -21.19
N GLY A 159 -31.14 -31.94 -20.38
CA GLY A 159 -31.29 -33.34 -20.03
C GLY A 159 -31.55 -34.21 -21.26
N VAL A 160 -30.67 -35.17 -21.44
CA VAL A 160 -30.88 -36.29 -22.35
C VAL A 160 -31.81 -37.31 -21.65
N ARG A 161 -33.07 -37.37 -22.08
CA ARG A 161 -34.00 -38.42 -21.71
C ARG A 161 -33.52 -39.73 -22.33
N ALA A 162 -33.17 -40.69 -21.49
CA ALA A 162 -32.98 -42.07 -21.89
C ALA A 162 -34.35 -42.66 -22.28
N GLY A 163 -34.50 -42.97 -23.55
CA GLY A 163 -35.63 -43.70 -24.09
C GLY A 163 -35.52 -45.16 -23.68
N ARG A 164 -36.59 -45.65 -23.06
CA ARG A 164 -36.85 -47.04 -22.71
C ARG A 164 -37.34 -47.79 -23.97
N ALA A 165 -36.62 -48.79 -24.44
CA ALA A 165 -37.07 -49.66 -25.50
C ALA A 165 -38.07 -50.70 -24.95
N PRO A 166 -39.13 -51.03 -25.69
CA PRO A 166 -40.00 -52.14 -25.31
C PRO A 166 -39.46 -53.47 -25.80
N GLY A 167 -39.82 -54.48 -25.05
CA GLY A 167 -39.42 -55.86 -25.26
C GLY A 167 -40.02 -56.54 -26.49
N GLY A 168 -39.40 -57.61 -26.88
CA GLY A 168 -39.76 -58.67 -27.77
C GLY A 168 -38.94 -59.89 -27.42
#